data_8069f0e077409ebd14adb08430c81397
#
_entry.id   8069f0e077409ebd14adb08430c81397
#
_cell.length_a   1.000
_cell.length_b   1.000
_cell.length_c   1.000
_cell.angle_alpha   90.00
_cell.angle_beta   90.00
_cell.angle_gamma   90.00
#
_symmetry.space_group_name_H-M   'P 1'
#
loop_
_entity.id
_entity.type
_entity.pdbx_description
1 polymer ?
#
loop_
_entity_poly.entity_id
_entity_poly.type
_entity_poly.pdbx_seq_one_letter_code
_entity_poly.pdbx_strand_id
1 'polypeptide(L)'
;AASDVYKRQRTIVLGALVLAIGYFMTGMSLLKPDLIFIALGTIAVGNGLFKANPASLLSKCYPPKDPRLDGAFTLFYMSINIGSLIALSLAPVIADKFGYSVTYNLCGAGLIIALLVYIACRGMVKDIGSEPDFRPMSFSKLLYVLLGSVVMIFVCAWLMHNVEVANLVLIVLSIVVTIIFFRQAFKLDKTGRNKMFVAFVLMLEAVVFYILYAQMP
;
A
#
# COMPACT_ATOMS: atom_id res chain seq x y z
N ALA A 1 -1.75 10.43 8.42
CA ALA A 1 -0.36 10.85 8.33
C ALA A 1 -0.03 11.52 6.98
N ALA A 2 0.69 10.89 6.03
CA ALA A 2 1.02 11.54 4.74
C ALA A 2 -0.23 11.85 3.89
N SER A 3 -1.27 11.03 3.96
CA SER A 3 -2.53 11.24 3.26
C SER A 3 -3.35 12.43 3.77
N ASP A 4 -3.22 12.79 5.05
CA ASP A 4 -3.91 13.96 5.62
C ASP A 4 -3.21 15.27 5.27
N VAL A 5 -1.91 15.18 4.96
CA VAL A 5 -1.09 16.33 4.53
C VAL A 5 -1.18 16.55 3.03
N TYR A 6 -1.30 15.48 2.27
CA TYR A 6 -1.34 15.49 0.81
C TYR A 6 -2.57 14.72 0.32
N LYS A 7 -3.62 15.41 -0.07
CA LYS A 7 -4.92 14.95 -0.61
C LYS A 7 -4.93 13.49 -1.07
N ARG A 8 -5.83 12.64 -0.56
CA ARG A 8 -5.90 11.18 -0.81
C ARG A 8 -5.81 10.80 -2.28
N GLN A 9 -6.58 11.47 -3.14
CA GLN A 9 -6.57 11.22 -4.59
C GLN A 9 -5.19 11.47 -5.23
N ARG A 10 -4.47 12.49 -4.76
CA ARG A 10 -3.10 12.79 -5.23
C ARG A 10 -2.09 11.80 -4.70
N THR A 11 -2.28 11.34 -3.47
CA THR A 11 -1.41 10.31 -2.88
C THR A 11 -1.60 8.97 -3.60
N ILE A 12 -2.81 8.64 -4.07
CA ILE A 12 -3.06 7.49 -4.95
C ILE A 12 -2.25 7.61 -6.24
N VAL A 13 -2.33 8.76 -6.91
CA VAL A 13 -1.60 9.02 -8.16
C VAL A 13 -0.09 8.95 -7.94
N LEU A 14 0.41 9.63 -6.91
CA LEU A 14 1.84 9.63 -6.59
C LEU A 14 2.31 8.22 -6.23
N GLY A 15 1.56 7.50 -5.39
CA GLY A 15 1.89 6.13 -5.01
C GLY A 15 1.92 5.17 -6.20
N ALA A 16 0.94 5.27 -7.11
CA ALA A 16 0.91 4.47 -8.33
C ALA A 16 2.09 4.77 -9.26
N LEU A 17 2.47 6.05 -9.40
CA LEU A 17 3.65 6.45 -10.17
C LEU A 17 4.93 5.91 -9.57
N VAL A 18 5.12 6.07 -8.24
CA VAL A 18 6.31 5.55 -7.54
C VAL A 18 6.39 4.03 -7.66
N LEU A 19 5.24 3.33 -7.53
CA LEU A 19 5.17 1.88 -7.76
C LEU A 19 5.57 1.50 -9.19
N ALA A 20 5.04 2.17 -10.20
CA ALA A 20 5.36 1.89 -11.59
C ALA A 20 6.87 2.08 -11.86
N ILE A 21 7.45 3.19 -11.36
CA ILE A 21 8.90 3.45 -11.44
C ILE A 21 9.67 2.30 -10.78
N GLY A 22 9.27 1.88 -9.58
CA GLY A 22 9.89 0.78 -8.85
C GLY A 22 9.89 -0.54 -9.64
N TYR A 23 8.76 -0.89 -10.28
CA TYR A 23 8.67 -2.08 -11.12
C TYR A 23 9.54 -1.99 -12.38
N PHE A 24 9.59 -0.85 -13.07
CA PHE A 24 10.50 -0.65 -14.19
C PHE A 24 11.97 -0.72 -13.76
N MET A 25 12.32 -0.12 -12.63
CA MET A 25 13.69 -0.23 -12.07
C MET A 25 14.02 -1.68 -11.71
N THR A 26 13.07 -2.48 -11.19
CA THR A 26 13.26 -3.90 -10.91
C THR A 26 13.51 -4.68 -12.22
N GLY A 27 12.75 -4.40 -13.28
CA GLY A 27 13.00 -4.98 -14.60
C GLY A 27 14.41 -4.64 -15.14
N MET A 28 14.89 -3.42 -14.88
CA MET A 28 16.24 -2.98 -15.28
C MET A 28 17.35 -3.51 -14.37
N SER A 29 17.07 -3.80 -13.09
CA SER A 29 18.06 -4.27 -12.11
C SER A 29 18.63 -5.65 -12.47
N LEU A 30 17.93 -6.44 -13.29
CA LEU A 30 18.43 -7.68 -13.84
C LEU A 30 19.63 -7.47 -14.77
N LEU A 31 19.79 -6.26 -15.33
CA LEU A 31 20.97 -5.84 -16.11
C LEU A 31 22.02 -5.15 -15.24
N LYS A 32 21.63 -4.58 -14.11
CA LYS A 32 22.47 -3.86 -13.14
C LYS A 32 22.07 -4.23 -11.71
N PRO A 33 22.65 -5.29 -11.13
CA PRO A 33 22.26 -5.84 -9.83
C PRO A 33 22.26 -4.82 -8.68
N ASP A 34 23.14 -3.82 -8.73
CA ASP A 34 23.24 -2.78 -7.68
C ASP A 34 21.95 -1.96 -7.51
N LEU A 35 21.08 -1.94 -8.54
CA LEU A 35 19.82 -1.20 -8.49
C LEU A 35 18.71 -1.95 -7.77
N ILE A 36 18.86 -3.24 -7.48
CA ILE A 36 17.75 -4.08 -6.95
C ILE A 36 17.21 -3.55 -5.62
N PHE A 37 18.07 -3.18 -4.69
CA PHE A 37 17.66 -2.70 -3.37
C PHE A 37 16.92 -1.35 -3.44
N ILE A 38 17.39 -0.45 -4.34
CA ILE A 38 16.74 0.85 -4.57
C ILE A 38 15.38 0.63 -5.25
N ALA A 39 15.30 -0.29 -6.21
CA ALA A 39 14.06 -0.65 -6.89
C ALA A 39 13.02 -1.21 -5.91
N LEU A 40 13.40 -2.17 -5.07
CA LEU A 40 12.55 -2.75 -4.04
C LEU A 40 12.16 -1.70 -2.98
N GLY A 41 13.08 -0.83 -2.57
CA GLY A 41 12.79 0.30 -1.68
C GLY A 41 11.76 1.25 -2.29
N THR A 42 11.86 1.51 -3.60
CA THR A 42 10.89 2.33 -4.35
C THR A 42 9.51 1.67 -4.37
N ILE A 43 9.42 0.36 -4.61
CA ILE A 43 8.17 -0.40 -4.53
C ILE A 43 7.59 -0.33 -3.11
N ALA A 44 8.40 -0.51 -2.08
CA ALA A 44 7.94 -0.46 -0.68
C ALA A 44 7.32 0.89 -0.33
N VAL A 45 7.98 1.99 -0.68
CA VAL A 45 7.48 3.35 -0.46
C VAL A 45 6.23 3.63 -1.30
N GLY A 46 6.21 3.22 -2.57
CA GLY A 46 5.04 3.34 -3.43
C GLY A 46 3.83 2.61 -2.86
N ASN A 47 4.00 1.38 -2.36
CA ASN A 47 2.96 0.63 -1.65
C ASN A 47 2.46 1.37 -0.41
N GLY A 48 3.35 1.93 0.39
CA GLY A 48 2.99 2.72 1.57
C GLY A 48 2.13 3.94 1.24
N LEU A 49 2.43 4.61 0.13
CA LEU A 49 1.65 5.76 -0.36
C LEU A 49 0.31 5.33 -0.99
N PHE A 50 0.26 4.19 -1.67
CA PHE A 50 -0.90 3.75 -2.44
C PHE A 50 -1.92 2.98 -1.60
N LYS A 51 -1.48 1.92 -0.90
CA LYS A 51 -2.34 0.82 -0.43
C LYS A 51 -3.51 1.24 0.47
N ALA A 52 -3.32 2.20 1.36
CA ALA A 52 -4.37 2.62 2.31
C ALA A 52 -5.40 3.59 1.71
N ASN A 53 -5.07 4.27 0.62
CA ASN A 53 -5.86 5.38 0.11
C ASN A 53 -7.11 4.96 -0.69
N PRO A 54 -7.10 3.93 -1.57
CA PRO A 54 -8.28 3.49 -2.30
C PRO A 54 -9.41 3.02 -1.37
N ALA A 55 -9.10 2.20 -0.36
CA ALA A 55 -10.09 1.77 0.64
C ALA A 55 -10.68 2.95 1.41
N SER A 56 -9.83 3.90 1.82
CA SER A 56 -10.28 5.12 2.49
C SER A 56 -11.11 6.04 1.58
N LEU A 57 -10.83 6.10 0.27
CA LEU A 57 -11.64 6.84 -0.69
C LEU A 57 -13.00 6.16 -0.88
N LEU A 58 -13.03 4.83 -1.02
CA LEU A 58 -14.25 4.05 -1.14
C LEU A 58 -15.21 4.30 0.04
N SER A 59 -14.68 4.34 1.27
CA SER A 59 -15.48 4.62 2.45
C SER A 59 -16.14 6.00 2.44
N LYS A 60 -15.60 6.96 1.67
CA LYS A 60 -16.16 8.31 1.54
C LYS A 60 -17.17 8.44 0.39
N CYS A 61 -17.29 7.43 -0.47
CA CYS A 61 -18.31 7.38 -1.51
C CYS A 61 -19.73 7.12 -0.94
N TYR A 62 -19.81 6.67 0.31
CA TYR A 62 -21.09 6.33 0.97
C TYR A 62 -21.31 7.20 2.21
N PRO A 63 -22.55 7.63 2.47
CA PRO A 63 -22.90 8.33 3.70
C PRO A 63 -22.66 7.44 4.93
N PRO A 64 -22.46 8.03 6.12
CA PRO A 64 -22.29 7.27 7.36
C PRO A 64 -23.45 6.30 7.61
N LYS A 65 -23.14 5.04 7.93
CA LYS A 65 -24.10 3.95 8.19
C LYS A 65 -24.90 3.48 6.96
N ASP A 66 -24.46 3.75 5.74
CA ASP A 66 -25.11 3.20 4.54
C ASP A 66 -24.86 1.67 4.48
N PRO A 67 -25.93 0.85 4.41
CA PRO A 67 -25.80 -0.62 4.39
C PRO A 67 -25.10 -1.14 3.12
N ARG A 68 -25.02 -0.34 2.05
CA ARG A 68 -24.34 -0.71 0.80
C ARG A 68 -22.81 -0.67 0.93
N LEU A 69 -22.28 -0.03 1.97
CA LEU A 69 -20.84 0.10 2.17
C LEU A 69 -20.15 -1.26 2.34
N ASP A 70 -20.78 -2.20 3.06
CA ASP A 70 -20.23 -3.55 3.27
C ASP A 70 -20.14 -4.31 1.95
N GLY A 71 -21.19 -4.22 1.11
CA GLY A 71 -21.18 -4.80 -0.23
C GLY A 71 -20.09 -4.18 -1.13
N ALA A 72 -19.90 -2.87 -1.06
CA ALA A 72 -18.86 -2.17 -1.81
C ALA A 72 -17.44 -2.62 -1.40
N PHE A 73 -17.19 -2.78 -0.09
CA PHE A 73 -15.92 -3.35 0.38
C PHE A 73 -15.73 -4.80 -0.06
N THR A 74 -16.79 -5.61 -0.04
CA THR A 74 -16.73 -6.99 -0.54
C THR A 74 -16.32 -7.03 -2.01
N LEU A 75 -16.92 -6.21 -2.87
CA LEU A 75 -16.56 -6.09 -4.27
C LEU A 75 -15.12 -5.57 -4.45
N PHE A 76 -14.69 -4.62 -3.64
CA PHE A 76 -13.33 -4.10 -3.66
C PHE A 76 -12.30 -5.18 -3.33
N TYR A 77 -12.50 -5.95 -2.26
CA TYR A 77 -11.60 -7.05 -1.92
C TYR A 77 -11.66 -8.20 -2.94
N MET A 78 -12.85 -8.49 -3.48
CA MET A 78 -12.99 -9.49 -4.54
C MET A 78 -12.20 -9.09 -5.79
N SER A 79 -12.20 -7.81 -6.19
CA SER A 79 -11.42 -7.33 -7.32
C SER A 79 -9.90 -7.49 -7.10
N ILE A 80 -9.42 -7.25 -5.86
CA ILE A 80 -8.02 -7.50 -5.49
C ILE A 80 -7.68 -8.99 -5.63
N ASN A 81 -8.54 -9.88 -5.14
CA ASN A 81 -8.31 -11.34 -5.22
C ASN A 81 -8.32 -11.84 -6.67
N ILE A 82 -9.23 -11.35 -7.51
CA ILE A 82 -9.26 -11.66 -8.94
C ILE A 82 -7.96 -11.19 -9.61
N GLY A 83 -7.53 -9.96 -9.33
CA GLY A 83 -6.26 -9.43 -9.84
C GLY A 83 -5.05 -10.26 -9.39
N SER A 84 -5.04 -10.70 -8.14
CA SER A 84 -3.99 -11.57 -7.60
C SER A 84 -3.98 -12.94 -8.27
N LEU A 85 -5.16 -13.55 -8.48
CA LEU A 85 -5.28 -14.83 -9.17
C LEU A 85 -4.70 -14.75 -10.59
N ILE A 86 -5.08 -13.71 -11.34
CA ILE A 86 -4.57 -13.48 -12.69
C ILE A 86 -3.04 -13.28 -12.67
N ALA A 87 -2.55 -12.45 -11.77
CA ALA A 87 -1.12 -12.15 -11.66
C ALA A 87 -0.30 -13.39 -11.28
N LEU A 88 -0.72 -14.16 -10.27
CA LEU A 88 -0.04 -15.37 -9.82
C LEU A 88 -0.06 -16.48 -10.89
N SER A 89 -1.11 -16.54 -11.71
CA SER A 89 -1.20 -17.52 -12.79
C SER A 89 -0.36 -17.14 -14.01
N LEU A 90 -0.36 -15.86 -14.40
CA LEU A 90 0.29 -15.41 -15.63
C LEU A 90 1.76 -15.02 -15.44
N ALA A 91 2.14 -14.44 -14.30
CA ALA A 91 3.50 -13.94 -14.10
C ALA A 91 4.58 -15.04 -14.22
N PRO A 92 4.42 -16.25 -13.65
CA PRO A 92 5.39 -17.31 -13.84
C PRO A 92 5.52 -17.74 -15.31
N VAL A 93 4.40 -17.88 -16.01
CA VAL A 93 4.37 -18.28 -17.44
C VAL A 93 5.08 -17.23 -18.32
N ILE A 94 4.88 -15.95 -18.02
CA ILE A 94 5.56 -14.87 -18.74
C ILE A 94 7.04 -14.86 -18.39
N ALA A 95 7.39 -15.06 -17.12
CA ALA A 95 8.77 -15.11 -16.67
C ALA A 95 9.55 -16.26 -17.33
N ASP A 96 8.96 -17.42 -17.44
CA ASP A 96 9.57 -18.59 -18.10
C ASP A 96 9.79 -18.38 -19.60
N LYS A 97 8.83 -17.73 -20.29
CA LYS A 97 8.91 -17.54 -21.74
C LYS A 97 9.71 -16.31 -22.16
N PHE A 98 9.62 -15.21 -21.43
CA PHE A 98 10.15 -13.90 -21.82
C PHE A 98 11.13 -13.32 -20.81
N GLY A 99 11.34 -13.99 -19.70
CA GLY A 99 12.24 -13.57 -18.62
C GLY A 99 11.61 -12.61 -17.62
N TYR A 100 12.22 -12.55 -16.44
CA TYR A 100 11.74 -11.73 -15.32
C TYR A 100 11.74 -10.22 -15.63
N SER A 101 12.67 -9.72 -16.46
CA SER A 101 12.70 -8.31 -16.84
C SER A 101 11.41 -7.90 -17.53
N VAL A 102 10.94 -8.70 -18.50
CA VAL A 102 9.68 -8.44 -19.21
C VAL A 102 8.49 -8.50 -18.24
N THR A 103 8.48 -9.46 -17.34
CA THR A 103 7.41 -9.63 -16.34
C THR A 103 7.28 -8.39 -15.44
N TYR A 104 8.39 -7.88 -14.89
CA TYR A 104 8.35 -6.67 -14.07
C TYR A 104 7.98 -5.41 -14.86
N ASN A 105 8.44 -5.29 -16.10
CA ASN A 105 8.05 -4.18 -16.97
C ASN A 105 6.56 -4.21 -17.32
N LEU A 106 5.96 -5.40 -17.50
CA LEU A 106 4.51 -5.55 -17.70
C LEU A 106 3.73 -5.14 -16.44
N CYS A 107 4.22 -5.46 -15.23
CA CYS A 107 3.63 -4.97 -13.99
C CYS A 107 3.65 -3.43 -13.92
N GLY A 108 4.78 -2.81 -14.28
CA GLY A 108 4.89 -1.35 -14.36
C GLY A 108 3.94 -0.74 -15.38
N ALA A 109 3.86 -1.33 -16.57
CA ALA A 109 2.93 -0.90 -17.63
C ALA A 109 1.46 -1.04 -17.18
N GLY A 110 1.11 -2.14 -16.52
CA GLY A 110 -0.23 -2.36 -15.94
C GLY A 110 -0.61 -1.26 -14.94
N LEU A 111 0.33 -0.83 -14.09
CA LEU A 111 0.11 0.27 -13.16
C LEU A 111 -0.10 1.62 -13.89
N ILE A 112 0.65 1.87 -14.96
CA ILE A 112 0.44 3.08 -15.78
C ILE A 112 -0.95 3.05 -16.44
N ILE A 113 -1.38 1.91 -16.98
CA ILE A 113 -2.72 1.75 -17.54
C ILE A 113 -3.79 2.00 -16.47
N ALA A 114 -3.64 1.40 -15.29
CA ALA A 114 -4.56 1.62 -14.16
C ALA A 114 -4.61 3.10 -13.75
N LEU A 115 -3.47 3.79 -13.75
CA LEU A 115 -3.39 5.21 -13.46
C LEU A 115 -4.09 6.07 -14.53
N LEU A 116 -3.92 5.73 -15.81
CA LEU A 116 -4.61 6.42 -16.92
C LEU A 116 -6.13 6.25 -16.82
N VAL A 117 -6.60 5.02 -16.53
CA VAL A 117 -8.03 4.76 -16.28
C VAL A 117 -8.53 5.55 -15.08
N TYR A 118 -7.77 5.60 -13.97
CA TYR A 118 -8.13 6.40 -12.80
C TYR A 118 -8.24 7.90 -13.15
N ILE A 119 -7.30 8.45 -13.91
CA ILE A 119 -7.31 9.85 -14.33
C ILE A 119 -8.51 10.13 -15.25
N ALA A 120 -8.81 9.24 -16.19
CA ALA A 120 -9.97 9.36 -17.08
C ALA A 120 -11.30 9.34 -16.30
N CYS A 121 -11.40 8.45 -15.29
CA CYS A 121 -12.58 8.31 -14.44
C CYS A 121 -12.61 9.27 -13.24
N ARG A 122 -11.61 10.14 -13.09
CA ARG A 122 -11.49 11.08 -11.96
C ARG A 122 -12.71 11.96 -11.77
N GLY A 123 -13.43 12.29 -12.87
CA GLY A 123 -14.66 13.07 -12.82
C GLY A 123 -15.72 12.51 -11.86
N MET A 124 -15.78 11.18 -11.71
CA MET A 124 -16.75 10.51 -10.85
C MET A 124 -16.42 10.63 -9.35
N VAL A 125 -15.16 10.88 -9.00
CA VAL A 125 -14.69 10.89 -7.60
C VAL A 125 -14.14 12.25 -7.17
N LYS A 126 -14.14 13.26 -8.04
CA LYS A 126 -13.53 14.58 -7.78
C LYS A 126 -14.13 15.30 -6.57
N ASP A 127 -15.44 15.12 -6.34
CA ASP A 127 -16.21 15.77 -5.27
C ASP A 127 -16.31 14.89 -4.02
N ILE A 128 -15.66 13.70 -4.04
CA ILE A 128 -15.65 12.75 -2.93
C ILE A 128 -14.37 12.93 -2.13
N GLY A 129 -14.51 13.18 -0.84
CA GLY A 129 -13.37 13.37 0.04
C GLY A 129 -13.74 13.99 1.38
N SER A 130 -12.72 14.37 2.14
CA SER A 130 -12.85 15.14 3.37
C SER A 130 -12.45 16.60 3.10
N GLU A 131 -12.83 17.53 3.99
CA GLU A 131 -12.48 18.95 3.87
C GLU A 131 -10.99 19.21 3.52
N PRO A 132 -10.01 18.49 4.10
CA PRO A 132 -8.61 18.62 3.71
C PRO A 132 -8.33 18.27 2.24
N ASP A 133 -9.16 17.40 1.62
CA ASP A 133 -8.97 16.96 0.24
C ASP A 133 -9.30 18.08 -0.78
N PHE A 134 -10.09 19.09 -0.39
CA PHE A 134 -10.51 20.19 -1.25
C PHE A 134 -9.64 21.46 -1.14
N ARG A 135 -8.74 21.53 -0.16
CA ARG A 135 -7.84 22.70 0.02
C ARG A 135 -6.84 22.84 -1.13
N PRO A 136 -6.42 24.07 -1.51
CA PRO A 136 -5.42 24.27 -2.54
C PRO A 136 -4.09 23.59 -2.18
N MET A 137 -3.35 23.15 -3.19
CA MET A 137 -2.07 22.48 -3.01
C MET A 137 -1.01 23.51 -2.56
N SER A 138 -0.37 23.26 -1.42
CA SER A 138 0.86 23.96 -1.05
C SER A 138 2.05 23.25 -1.69
N PHE A 139 2.84 23.98 -2.47
CA PHE A 139 4.08 23.46 -3.08
C PHE A 139 5.06 22.93 -2.02
N SER A 140 5.16 23.61 -0.88
CA SER A 140 6.02 23.17 0.23
C SER A 140 5.62 21.79 0.74
N LYS A 141 4.31 21.52 0.90
CA LYS A 141 3.82 20.21 1.37
C LYS A 141 4.11 19.10 0.36
N LEU A 142 3.96 19.37 -0.94
CA LEU A 142 4.35 18.44 -1.99
C LEU A 142 5.84 18.11 -1.92
N LEU A 143 6.67 19.14 -1.78
CA LEU A 143 8.12 18.98 -1.68
C LEU A 143 8.51 18.13 -0.45
N TYR A 144 7.89 18.36 0.72
CA TYR A 144 8.13 17.54 1.91
C TYR A 144 7.76 16.07 1.69
N VAL A 145 6.63 15.79 1.03
CA VAL A 145 6.23 14.40 0.74
C VAL A 145 7.20 13.75 -0.24
N LEU A 146 7.62 14.45 -1.29
CA LEU A 146 8.59 13.95 -2.27
C LEU A 146 9.96 13.69 -1.63
N LEU A 147 10.50 14.66 -0.89
CA LEU A 147 11.77 14.49 -0.19
C LEU A 147 11.70 13.38 0.85
N GLY A 148 10.63 13.31 1.63
CA GLY A 148 10.39 12.23 2.58
C GLY A 148 10.31 10.86 1.89
N SER A 149 9.67 10.78 0.73
CA SER A 149 9.61 9.55 -0.06
C SER A 149 10.99 9.12 -0.56
N VAL A 150 11.79 10.06 -1.05
CA VAL A 150 13.17 9.77 -1.49
C VAL A 150 14.02 9.27 -0.32
N VAL A 151 14.00 9.96 0.82
CA VAL A 151 14.72 9.50 2.02
C VAL A 151 14.27 8.10 2.43
N MET A 152 12.96 7.85 2.44
CA MET A 152 12.41 6.53 2.79
C MET A 152 12.82 5.44 1.80
N ILE A 153 12.96 5.74 0.50
CA ILE A 153 13.47 4.79 -0.49
C ILE A 153 14.87 4.32 -0.11
N PHE A 154 15.77 5.26 0.23
CA PHE A 154 17.13 4.91 0.65
C PHE A 154 17.17 4.16 1.98
N VAL A 155 16.32 4.54 2.94
CA VAL A 155 16.19 3.83 4.22
C VAL A 155 15.71 2.40 3.99
N CYS A 156 14.66 2.19 3.18
CA CYS A 156 14.17 0.86 2.84
C CYS A 156 15.21 0.04 2.08
N ALA A 157 15.90 0.64 1.11
CA ALA A 157 16.97 -0.01 0.37
C ALA A 157 18.12 -0.47 1.29
N TRP A 158 18.52 0.38 2.22
CA TRP A 158 19.56 0.06 3.20
C TRP A 158 19.09 -1.05 4.17
N LEU A 159 17.87 -1.00 4.65
CA LEU A 159 17.30 -2.06 5.49
C LEU A 159 17.22 -3.40 4.75
N MET A 160 16.83 -3.41 3.48
CA MET A 160 16.81 -4.64 2.68
C MET A 160 18.18 -5.21 2.42
N HIS A 161 19.20 -4.36 2.33
CA HIS A 161 20.59 -4.81 2.24
C HIS A 161 21.10 -5.40 3.57
N ASN A 162 20.58 -4.92 4.72
CA ASN A 162 20.99 -5.32 6.06
C ASN A 162 19.85 -6.10 6.77
N VAL A 163 19.66 -7.36 6.39
CA VAL A 163 18.54 -8.20 6.85
C VAL A 163 18.48 -8.32 8.37
N GLU A 164 19.62 -8.43 9.06
CA GLU A 164 19.66 -8.51 10.53
C GLU A 164 19.08 -7.25 11.18
N VAL A 165 19.49 -6.08 10.69
CA VAL A 165 18.95 -4.79 11.17
C VAL A 165 17.48 -4.66 10.84
N ALA A 166 17.05 -5.07 9.65
CA ALA A 166 15.64 -5.05 9.26
C ALA A 166 14.79 -5.91 10.19
N ASN A 167 15.23 -7.13 10.52
CA ASN A 167 14.55 -8.02 11.46
C ASN A 167 14.47 -7.40 12.86
N LEU A 168 15.55 -6.81 13.35
CA LEU A 168 15.55 -6.12 14.65
C LEU A 168 14.55 -4.96 14.67
N VAL A 169 14.56 -4.13 13.62
CA VAL A 169 13.61 -3.00 13.47
C VAL A 169 12.18 -3.49 13.45
N LEU A 170 11.87 -4.56 12.71
CA LEU A 170 10.53 -5.15 12.66
C LEU A 170 10.07 -5.68 14.03
N ILE A 171 10.94 -6.38 14.76
CA ILE A 171 10.63 -6.86 16.11
C ILE A 171 10.35 -5.71 17.06
N VAL A 172 11.23 -4.70 17.09
CA VAL A 172 11.07 -3.51 17.95
C VAL A 172 9.77 -2.77 17.61
N LEU A 173 9.50 -2.52 16.33
CA LEU A 173 8.26 -1.87 15.89
C LEU A 173 7.02 -2.67 16.28
N SER A 174 7.04 -4.00 16.14
CA SER A 174 5.94 -4.87 16.53
C SER A 174 5.65 -4.78 18.03
N ILE A 175 6.69 -4.79 18.86
CA ILE A 175 6.57 -4.62 20.30
C ILE A 175 6.01 -3.24 20.65
N VAL A 176 6.55 -2.17 20.07
CA VAL A 176 6.10 -0.79 20.31
C VAL A 176 4.64 -0.61 19.91
N VAL A 177 4.24 -1.07 18.73
CA VAL A 177 2.84 -0.99 18.26
C VAL A 177 1.91 -1.76 19.18
N THR A 178 2.31 -2.96 19.61
CA THR A 178 1.53 -3.78 20.57
C THR A 178 1.37 -3.07 21.90
N ILE A 179 2.43 -2.49 22.45
CA ILE A 179 2.36 -1.69 23.70
C ILE A 179 1.43 -0.49 23.55
N ILE A 180 1.54 0.26 22.45
CA ILE A 180 0.67 1.41 22.17
C ILE A 180 -0.78 0.97 22.07
N PHE A 181 -1.05 -0.14 21.36
CA PHE A 181 -2.37 -0.70 21.22
C PHE A 181 -3.01 -1.03 22.58
N PHE A 182 -2.31 -1.77 23.44
CA PHE A 182 -2.83 -2.08 24.76
C PHE A 182 -2.97 -0.85 25.67
N ARG A 183 -2.02 0.09 25.61
CA ARG A 183 -2.17 1.38 26.34
C ARG A 183 -3.43 2.13 25.92
N GLN A 184 -3.78 2.14 24.65
CA GLN A 184 -5.02 2.76 24.17
C GLN A 184 -6.24 1.97 24.60
N ALA A 185 -6.20 0.63 24.50
CA ALA A 185 -7.30 -0.24 24.93
C ALA A 185 -7.66 -0.04 26.40
N PHE A 186 -6.65 0.08 27.28
CA PHE A 186 -6.87 0.29 28.71
C PHE A 186 -7.34 1.71 29.09
N LYS A 187 -7.23 2.68 28.18
CA LYS A 187 -7.80 4.03 28.39
C LYS A 187 -9.28 4.13 28.06
N LEU A 188 -9.83 3.15 27.36
CA LEU A 188 -11.22 3.12 26.95
C LEU A 188 -12.13 2.58 28.07
N ASP A 189 -13.40 2.90 27.99
CA ASP A 189 -14.45 2.30 28.81
C ASP A 189 -14.53 0.77 28.58
N LYS A 190 -15.26 0.05 29.43
CA LYS A 190 -15.37 -1.41 29.37
C LYS A 190 -15.80 -1.93 28.01
N THR A 191 -16.75 -1.24 27.36
CA THR A 191 -17.28 -1.62 26.05
C THR A 191 -16.24 -1.42 24.94
N GLY A 192 -15.56 -0.27 24.93
CA GLY A 192 -14.49 0.03 23.98
C GLY A 192 -13.31 -0.89 24.14
N ARG A 193 -12.91 -1.20 25.38
CA ARG A 193 -11.83 -2.13 25.68
C ARG A 193 -12.14 -3.55 25.16
N ASN A 194 -13.36 -4.05 25.38
CA ASN A 194 -13.74 -5.37 24.86
C ASN A 194 -13.69 -5.42 23.33
N LYS A 195 -14.15 -4.36 22.64
CA LYS A 195 -14.02 -4.26 21.17
C LYS A 195 -12.56 -4.29 20.71
N MET A 196 -11.65 -3.62 21.44
CA MET A 196 -10.21 -3.66 21.14
C MET A 196 -9.63 -5.07 21.34
N PHE A 197 -10.02 -5.79 22.40
CA PHE A 197 -9.58 -7.18 22.58
C PHE A 197 -10.06 -8.10 21.47
N VAL A 198 -11.33 -7.98 21.06
CA VAL A 198 -11.85 -8.72 19.89
C VAL A 198 -11.05 -8.40 18.63
N ALA A 199 -10.78 -7.12 18.38
CA ALA A 199 -9.94 -6.70 17.25
C ALA A 199 -8.54 -7.32 17.32
N PHE A 200 -7.93 -7.42 18.51
CA PHE A 200 -6.63 -8.07 18.68
C PHE A 200 -6.67 -9.57 18.36
N VAL A 201 -7.71 -10.28 18.81
CA VAL A 201 -7.90 -11.69 18.47
C VAL A 201 -8.03 -11.88 16.96
N LEU A 202 -8.86 -11.05 16.30
CA LEU A 202 -8.99 -11.07 14.83
C LEU A 202 -7.67 -10.76 14.11
N MET A 203 -6.84 -9.87 14.66
CA MET A 203 -5.49 -9.61 14.12
C MET A 203 -4.59 -10.83 14.26
N LEU A 204 -4.62 -11.56 15.37
CA LEU A 204 -3.86 -12.80 15.55
C LEU A 204 -4.33 -13.89 14.57
N GLU A 205 -5.64 -14.04 14.41
CA GLU A 205 -6.22 -14.96 13.41
C GLU A 205 -5.74 -14.62 11.99
N ALA A 206 -5.75 -13.34 11.63
CA ALA A 206 -5.23 -12.87 10.35
C ALA A 206 -3.74 -13.18 10.18
N VAL A 207 -2.92 -13.04 11.22
CA VAL A 207 -1.49 -13.40 11.18
C VAL A 207 -1.32 -14.89 10.89
N VAL A 208 -2.05 -15.76 11.58
CA VAL A 208 -2.01 -17.21 11.35
C VAL A 208 -2.44 -17.53 9.91
N PHE A 209 -3.53 -16.92 9.46
CA PHE A 209 -4.01 -17.09 8.08
C PHE A 209 -2.94 -16.69 7.06
N TYR A 210 -2.30 -15.52 7.21
CA TYR A 210 -1.29 -15.06 6.27
C TYR A 210 0.00 -15.89 6.30
N ILE A 211 0.38 -16.45 7.47
CA ILE A 211 1.51 -17.41 7.54
C ILE A 211 1.22 -18.63 6.68
N LEU A 212 0.02 -19.22 6.81
CA LEU A 212 -0.38 -20.37 6.02
C LEU A 212 -0.52 -20.02 4.54
N TYR A 213 -1.14 -18.87 4.23
CA TYR A 213 -1.31 -18.38 2.85
C TYR A 213 0.01 -18.16 2.12
N ALA A 214 1.01 -17.61 2.81
CA ALA A 214 2.33 -17.35 2.22
C ALA A 214 3.15 -18.63 1.96
N GLN A 215 2.75 -19.76 2.55
CA GLN A 215 3.40 -21.08 2.36
C GLN A 215 2.71 -21.94 1.30
N MET A 216 1.58 -21.51 0.76
CA MET A 216 0.93 -22.21 -0.35
C MET A 216 1.76 -22.00 -1.62
N PRO A 217 2.07 -23.10 -2.35
CA PRO A 217 2.83 -23.04 -3.59
C PRO A 217 2.04 -22.35 -4.73
#